data_6462e1c121694443fdd4484ced335897
#
_entry.id   6462e1c121694443fdd4484ced335897
#
_cell.length_a   1.000
_cell.length_b   1.000
_cell.length_c   1.000
_cell.angle_alpha   90.00
_cell.angle_beta   90.00
_cell.angle_gamma   90.00
#
_symmetry.space_group_name_H-M   'P 1'
#
loop_
_entity.id
_entity.type
_entity.pdbx_description
1 polymer ?
#
loop_
_entity_poly.entity_id
_entity_poly.type
_entity_poly.pdbx_seq_one_letter_code
_entity_poly.pdbx_strand_id
1 'polypeptide(L)'
;MDNLKVDYVSDLHLSYYIKAYSYGYDKEDLINFITKNIVPKIRSDVLVIAGDVSEFTKSVIIFLEICSKYYEKIIYVAGNHEYYISRVLNNNMKQEYNSNSINKITEISTTTDNNIIFLDRNNANKGIFQYKGFKIAGDTFWYLPKNISGWYFYYLYSNDSRLILSDLSKKEKIITMHSESMNWYENLPNDLDLIVTHVPPINNPRKNNSCYYNEVEKFKANYWIYGNDHFEEDFMKNGTRFVSNPWGYDSKDFKIKTLVLKK
;
A
#
# COMPACT_ATOMS: atom_id res chain seq x y z
N MET A 1 19.43 -17.06 -16.47
CA MET A 1 18.38 -16.82 -15.47
C MET A 1 18.15 -15.33 -15.42
N ASP A 2 16.93 -14.92 -15.68
CA ASP A 2 16.58 -13.50 -15.66
C ASP A 2 16.39 -13.06 -14.20
N ASN A 3 17.02 -11.96 -13.84
CA ASN A 3 16.90 -11.36 -12.52
C ASN A 3 16.26 -9.98 -12.65
N LEU A 4 15.29 -9.67 -11.79
CA LEU A 4 14.76 -8.33 -11.62
C LEU A 4 15.10 -7.82 -10.22
N LYS A 5 15.83 -6.74 -10.16
CA LYS A 5 16.17 -6.07 -8.91
C LYS A 5 15.12 -5.00 -8.61
N VAL A 6 14.55 -5.00 -7.41
CA VAL A 6 13.56 -4.01 -6.98
C VAL A 6 13.94 -3.44 -5.63
N ASP A 7 13.88 -2.13 -5.49
CA ASP A 7 13.88 -1.46 -4.20
C ASP A 7 12.46 -1.48 -3.63
N TYR A 8 12.30 -1.64 -2.33
CA TYR A 8 10.95 -1.69 -1.73
C TYR A 8 10.85 -0.98 -0.39
N VAL A 9 9.65 -0.44 -0.15
CA VAL A 9 9.28 0.28 1.08
C VAL A 9 7.77 0.25 1.26
N SER A 10 7.30 0.45 2.49
CA SER A 10 5.89 0.66 2.84
C SER A 10 5.75 1.64 4.01
N ASP A 11 4.51 2.02 4.30
CA ASP A 11 4.13 2.75 5.52
C ASP A 11 4.97 4.03 5.72
N LEU A 12 5.06 4.84 4.68
CA LEU A 12 5.84 6.08 4.68
C LEU A 12 5.25 7.13 5.62
N HIS A 13 3.91 7.19 5.74
CA HIS A 13 3.18 8.09 6.64
C HIS A 13 3.77 9.50 6.67
N LEU A 14 3.85 10.15 5.52
CA LEU A 14 4.56 11.43 5.32
C LEU A 14 4.16 12.53 6.31
N SER A 15 2.92 12.48 6.86
CA SER A 15 2.43 13.42 7.88
C SER A 15 3.24 13.43 9.18
N TYR A 16 4.02 12.41 9.46
CA TYR A 16 4.90 12.35 10.63
C TYR A 16 6.26 13.00 10.38
N TYR A 17 6.62 13.23 9.13
CA TYR A 17 7.96 13.70 8.74
C TYR A 17 7.94 15.03 8.00
N ILE A 18 6.80 15.38 7.40
CA ILE A 18 6.62 16.62 6.64
C ILE A 18 5.42 17.37 7.20
N LYS A 19 5.55 18.67 7.37
CA LYS A 19 4.44 19.51 7.84
C LYS A 19 3.30 19.49 6.82
N ALA A 20 2.13 19.02 7.28
CA ALA A 20 0.92 19.03 6.48
C ALA A 20 0.20 20.38 6.56
N TYR A 21 -0.37 20.82 5.44
CA TYR A 21 -1.31 21.92 5.32
C TYR A 21 -2.73 21.39 5.03
N SER A 22 -3.72 22.27 4.96
CA SER A 22 -5.12 21.87 4.67
C SER A 22 -5.31 21.19 3.30
N TYR A 23 -4.40 21.41 2.38
CA TYR A 23 -4.39 20.87 1.01
C TYR A 23 -3.40 19.72 0.79
N GLY A 24 -2.65 19.30 1.83
CA GLY A 24 -1.56 18.32 1.76
C GLY A 24 -0.21 18.90 2.11
N TYR A 25 0.86 18.42 1.47
CA TYR A 25 2.23 18.90 1.67
C TYR A 25 2.63 19.88 0.59
N ASP A 26 3.56 20.78 0.94
CA ASP A 26 4.23 21.61 -0.05
C ASP A 26 5.09 20.75 -0.97
N LYS A 27 5.12 21.10 -2.26
CA LYS A 27 5.89 20.35 -3.26
C LYS A 27 7.39 20.42 -3.00
N GLU A 28 7.89 21.54 -2.52
CA GLU A 28 9.30 21.74 -2.20
C GLU A 28 9.71 20.89 -0.99
N ASP A 29 8.85 20.79 0.04
CA ASP A 29 9.07 19.92 1.18
C ASP A 29 9.12 18.45 0.76
N LEU A 30 8.26 18.02 -0.16
CA LEU A 30 8.30 16.67 -0.74
C LEU A 30 9.58 16.42 -1.53
N ILE A 31 10.02 17.36 -2.35
CA ILE A 31 11.30 17.27 -3.10
C ILE A 31 12.46 17.12 -2.13
N ASN A 32 12.53 17.97 -1.11
CA ASN A 32 13.59 17.95 -0.09
C ASN A 32 13.60 16.61 0.66
N PHE A 33 12.42 16.14 1.06
CA PHE A 33 12.29 14.85 1.76
C PHE A 33 12.79 13.68 0.90
N ILE A 34 12.35 13.59 -0.36
CA ILE A 34 12.75 12.52 -1.29
C ILE A 34 14.25 12.58 -1.58
N THR A 35 14.75 13.77 -1.90
CA THR A 35 16.18 13.98 -2.22
C THR A 35 17.08 13.59 -1.04
N LYS A 36 16.67 13.91 0.17
CA LYS A 36 17.44 13.60 1.38
C LYS A 36 17.34 12.13 1.79
N ASN A 37 16.16 11.53 1.70
CA ASN A 37 15.89 10.25 2.36
C ASN A 37 15.78 9.07 1.40
N ILE A 38 15.38 9.28 0.14
CA ILE A 38 15.16 8.22 -0.85
C ILE A 38 16.33 8.15 -1.83
N VAL A 39 16.64 9.24 -2.51
CA VAL A 39 17.63 9.28 -3.60
C VAL A 39 18.99 8.67 -3.21
N PRO A 40 19.58 8.95 -2.03
CA PRO A 40 20.87 8.38 -1.65
C PRO A 40 20.84 6.86 -1.42
N LYS A 41 19.65 6.26 -1.36
CA LYS A 41 19.43 4.84 -1.03
C LYS A 41 19.02 3.98 -2.22
N ILE A 42 18.89 4.57 -3.41
CA ILE A 42 18.55 3.88 -4.65
C ILE A 42 19.59 2.82 -4.97
N ARG A 43 19.13 1.59 -5.23
CA ARG A 43 19.98 0.43 -5.58
C ARG A 43 19.46 -0.34 -6.79
N SER A 44 18.29 0.06 -7.34
CA SER A 44 17.68 -0.58 -8.50
C SER A 44 16.93 0.45 -9.37
N ASP A 45 16.49 0.02 -10.55
CA ASP A 45 15.72 0.84 -11.49
C ASP A 45 14.20 0.79 -11.17
N VAL A 46 13.77 -0.08 -10.26
CA VAL A 46 12.37 -0.31 -9.92
C VAL A 46 12.15 -0.04 -8.43
N LEU A 47 11.15 0.78 -8.12
CA LEU A 47 10.67 0.98 -6.75
C LEU A 47 9.31 0.32 -6.57
N VAL A 48 9.16 -0.48 -5.51
CA VAL A 48 7.89 -1.04 -5.06
C VAL A 48 7.47 -0.32 -3.78
N ILE A 49 6.27 0.25 -3.77
CA ILE A 49 5.69 0.91 -2.61
C ILE A 49 4.43 0.14 -2.18
N ALA A 50 4.51 -0.52 -1.04
CA ALA A 50 3.42 -1.35 -0.53
C ALA A 50 2.47 -0.56 0.41
N GLY A 51 1.97 0.58 -0.07
CA GLY A 51 0.91 1.38 0.55
C GLY A 51 1.35 2.32 1.67
N ASP A 52 0.39 3.10 2.14
CA ASP A 52 0.48 4.06 3.23
C ASP A 52 1.55 5.14 3.03
N VAL A 53 1.51 5.78 1.87
CA VAL A 53 2.33 6.98 1.59
C VAL A 53 1.76 8.18 2.33
N SER A 54 0.45 8.46 2.15
CA SER A 54 -0.21 9.61 2.77
C SER A 54 -1.74 9.55 2.63
N GLU A 55 -2.45 10.18 3.56
CA GLU A 55 -3.89 10.46 3.48
C GLU A 55 -4.26 11.55 2.46
N PHE A 56 -3.29 12.30 1.92
CA PHE A 56 -3.53 13.37 0.94
C PHE A 56 -3.25 12.89 -0.49
N THR A 57 -4.31 12.67 -1.28
CA THR A 57 -4.22 12.14 -2.66
C THR A 57 -3.25 12.93 -3.54
N LYS A 58 -3.35 14.27 -3.54
CA LYS A 58 -2.43 15.11 -4.32
C LYS A 58 -0.98 14.93 -3.91
N SER A 59 -0.72 14.77 -2.62
CA SER A 59 0.64 14.54 -2.11
C SER A 59 1.17 13.18 -2.52
N VAL A 60 0.32 12.14 -2.54
CA VAL A 60 0.69 10.82 -3.07
C VAL A 60 1.09 10.93 -4.55
N ILE A 61 0.26 11.57 -5.37
CA ILE A 61 0.53 11.76 -6.81
C ILE A 61 1.86 12.50 -7.01
N ILE A 62 2.05 13.66 -6.37
CA ILE A 62 3.29 14.44 -6.47
C ILE A 62 4.50 13.64 -5.99
N PHE A 63 4.36 12.87 -4.89
CA PHE A 63 5.41 12.02 -4.38
C PHE A 63 5.84 10.97 -5.40
N LEU A 64 4.88 10.27 -6.01
CA LEU A 64 5.13 9.28 -7.05
C LEU A 64 5.78 9.90 -8.29
N GLU A 65 5.29 11.06 -8.76
CA GLU A 65 5.86 11.82 -9.89
C GLU A 65 7.30 12.28 -9.63
N ILE A 66 7.64 12.68 -8.41
CA ILE A 66 9.02 13.04 -8.08
C ILE A 66 9.90 11.79 -8.08
N CYS A 67 9.45 10.70 -7.48
CA CYS A 67 10.18 9.43 -7.45
C CYS A 67 10.38 8.86 -8.86
N SER A 68 9.43 9.03 -9.79
CA SER A 68 9.53 8.55 -11.18
C SER A 68 10.66 9.19 -11.99
N LYS A 69 11.24 10.30 -11.51
CA LYS A 69 12.43 10.91 -12.11
C LYS A 69 13.73 10.15 -11.79
N TYR A 70 13.68 9.28 -10.79
CA TYR A 70 14.85 8.54 -10.28
C TYR A 70 14.74 7.03 -10.50
N TYR A 71 13.55 6.53 -10.81
CA TYR A 71 13.27 5.12 -11.07
C TYR A 71 12.65 4.93 -12.45
N GLU A 72 13.09 3.90 -13.18
CA GLU A 72 12.52 3.52 -14.48
C GLU A 72 11.06 3.09 -14.35
N LYS A 73 10.72 2.40 -13.24
CA LYS A 73 9.36 1.99 -12.89
C LYS A 73 9.09 2.15 -11.40
N ILE A 74 7.89 2.62 -11.09
CA ILE A 74 7.33 2.57 -9.75
C ILE A 74 6.12 1.65 -9.78
N ILE A 75 6.11 0.64 -8.92
CA ILE A 75 4.99 -0.27 -8.70
C ILE A 75 4.39 0.11 -7.35
N TYR A 76 3.12 0.50 -7.35
CA TYR A 76 2.46 1.03 -6.18
C TYR A 76 1.11 0.34 -5.95
N VAL A 77 0.82 0.00 -4.70
CA VAL A 77 -0.52 -0.35 -4.20
C VAL A 77 -0.94 0.67 -3.16
N ALA A 78 -2.22 0.97 -3.05
CA ALA A 78 -2.73 1.81 -1.98
C ALA A 78 -2.74 1.05 -0.64
N GLY A 79 -2.47 1.75 0.46
CA GLY A 79 -2.76 1.27 1.80
C GLY A 79 -4.09 1.79 2.32
N ASN A 80 -4.40 1.54 3.59
CA ASN A 80 -5.64 2.02 4.20
C ASN A 80 -5.64 3.56 4.40
N HIS A 81 -4.49 4.19 4.61
CA HIS A 81 -4.38 5.64 4.77
C HIS A 81 -4.74 6.41 3.49
N GLU A 82 -4.51 5.87 2.31
CA GLU A 82 -4.96 6.48 1.06
C GLU A 82 -6.48 6.61 0.97
N TYR A 83 -7.23 5.79 1.69
CA TYR A 83 -8.70 5.86 1.78
C TYR A 83 -9.20 6.82 2.86
N TYR A 84 -8.33 7.32 3.73
CA TYR A 84 -8.75 8.20 4.81
C TYR A 84 -9.22 9.55 4.29
N ILE A 85 -10.28 10.05 4.93
CA ILE A 85 -10.72 11.43 4.74
C ILE A 85 -9.95 12.31 5.72
N SER A 86 -9.21 13.25 5.18
CA SER A 86 -8.40 14.17 5.98
C SER A 86 -9.26 14.92 7.01
N ARG A 87 -8.83 14.94 8.27
CA ARG A 87 -9.49 15.66 9.37
C ARG A 87 -9.42 17.18 9.23
N VAL A 88 -8.61 17.70 8.34
CA VAL A 88 -8.35 19.14 8.16
C VAL A 88 -9.48 19.86 7.41
N LEU A 89 -10.45 19.12 6.91
CA LEU A 89 -11.53 19.70 6.11
C LEU A 89 -12.59 20.35 7.01
N ASN A 90 -12.75 21.67 6.87
CA ASN A 90 -13.87 22.43 7.44
C ASN A 90 -15.21 21.81 7.06
N ASN A 91 -16.24 21.99 7.91
CA ASN A 91 -17.57 21.41 7.75
C ASN A 91 -18.22 21.62 6.37
N ASN A 92 -17.86 22.68 5.64
CA ASN A 92 -18.38 22.97 4.29
C ASN A 92 -17.72 22.13 3.18
N MET A 93 -16.52 21.59 3.39
CA MET A 93 -15.84 20.69 2.43
C MET A 93 -16.22 19.21 2.64
N LYS A 94 -16.84 18.86 3.77
CA LYS A 94 -17.33 17.50 4.02
C LYS A 94 -18.32 17.00 2.96
N GLN A 95 -19.08 17.88 2.34
CA GLN A 95 -20.07 17.49 1.31
C GLN A 95 -19.41 17.10 -0.03
N GLU A 96 -18.34 17.75 -0.45
CA GLU A 96 -17.62 17.38 -1.67
C GLU A 96 -16.76 16.12 -1.52
N TYR A 97 -16.20 15.90 -0.33
CA TYR A 97 -15.35 14.73 -0.05
C TYR A 97 -16.12 13.50 0.47
N ASN A 98 -17.35 13.66 0.92
CA ASN A 98 -18.19 12.56 1.42
C ASN A 98 -18.54 11.50 0.37
N SER A 99 -18.33 11.80 -0.91
CA SER A 99 -18.71 10.86 -1.94
C SER A 99 -17.65 9.80 -2.26
N ASN A 100 -16.36 9.90 -1.82
CA ASN A 100 -15.44 9.06 -2.56
C ASN A 100 -14.02 8.82 -2.00
N SER A 101 -13.87 7.99 -0.96
CA SER A 101 -12.61 7.28 -0.73
C SER A 101 -12.18 6.49 -2.00
N ILE A 102 -13.13 5.98 -2.77
CA ILE A 102 -12.91 5.27 -4.04
C ILE A 102 -12.43 6.23 -5.14
N ASN A 103 -12.97 7.45 -5.22
CA ASN A 103 -12.54 8.43 -6.23
C ASN A 103 -11.10 8.90 -6.00
N LYS A 104 -10.62 8.95 -4.76
CA LYS A 104 -9.21 9.24 -4.45
C LYS A 104 -8.29 8.20 -5.10
N ILE A 105 -8.64 6.95 -4.98
CA ILE A 105 -7.87 5.84 -5.57
C ILE A 105 -7.95 5.89 -7.10
N THR A 106 -9.13 6.19 -7.66
CA THR A 106 -9.30 6.38 -9.10
C THR A 106 -8.48 7.56 -9.62
N GLU A 107 -8.42 8.68 -8.88
CA GLU A 107 -7.59 9.85 -9.24
C GLU A 107 -6.11 9.47 -9.31
N ILE A 108 -5.59 8.73 -8.32
CA ILE A 108 -4.21 8.22 -8.36
C ILE A 108 -4.00 7.37 -9.61
N SER A 109 -4.92 6.44 -9.88
CA SER A 109 -4.85 5.52 -11.02
C SER A 109 -4.86 6.21 -12.39
N THR A 110 -5.59 7.32 -12.53
CA THR A 110 -5.77 8.02 -13.82
C THR A 110 -4.75 9.11 -14.08
N THR A 111 -4.11 9.64 -13.03
CA THR A 111 -3.19 10.78 -13.12
C THR A 111 -1.74 10.32 -13.25
N THR A 112 -1.45 9.04 -13.00
CA THR A 112 -0.08 8.54 -13.02
C THR A 112 0.45 8.33 -14.44
N ASP A 113 1.67 8.81 -14.67
CA ASP A 113 2.42 8.67 -15.93
C ASP A 113 2.80 7.20 -16.21
N ASN A 114 3.18 6.89 -17.46
CA ASN A 114 3.56 5.54 -17.94
C ASN A 114 4.65 4.82 -17.11
N ASN A 115 5.40 5.56 -16.29
CA ASN A 115 6.42 5.00 -15.40
C ASN A 115 5.86 4.56 -14.03
N ILE A 116 4.63 4.96 -13.68
CA ILE A 116 3.99 4.63 -12.41
C ILE A 116 2.87 3.63 -12.67
N ILE A 117 3.03 2.43 -12.15
CA ILE A 117 2.08 1.33 -12.28
C ILE A 117 1.33 1.20 -10.95
N PHE A 118 0.12 1.72 -10.93
CA PHE A 118 -0.79 1.52 -9.81
C PHE A 118 -1.50 0.19 -9.96
N LEU A 119 -1.31 -0.71 -9.00
CA LEU A 119 -1.94 -2.03 -8.97
C LEU A 119 -3.15 -2.00 -8.02
N ASP A 120 -4.31 -2.28 -8.55
CA ASP A 120 -5.58 -2.38 -7.83
C ASP A 120 -6.51 -3.35 -8.55
N ARG A 121 -7.25 -4.17 -7.81
CA ARG A 121 -8.19 -5.17 -8.36
C ARG A 121 -9.27 -4.58 -9.25
N ASN A 122 -9.60 -3.29 -9.08
CA ASN A 122 -10.63 -2.60 -9.86
C ASN A 122 -10.10 -2.00 -11.16
N ASN A 123 -8.79 -1.99 -11.37
CA ASN A 123 -8.20 -1.50 -12.61
C ASN A 123 -8.52 -2.43 -13.78
N ALA A 124 -8.41 -1.92 -15.02
CA ALA A 124 -8.68 -2.67 -16.25
C ALA A 124 -7.86 -3.97 -16.34
N ASN A 125 -6.63 -3.96 -15.85
CA ASN A 125 -5.72 -5.11 -15.81
C ASN A 125 -5.90 -5.99 -14.55
N LYS A 126 -6.93 -5.74 -13.72
CA LYS A 126 -7.21 -6.48 -12.48
C LYS A 126 -6.03 -6.55 -11.52
N GLY A 127 -5.25 -5.47 -11.42
CA GLY A 127 -4.07 -5.42 -10.57
C GLY A 127 -2.92 -6.31 -11.04
N ILE A 128 -2.88 -6.73 -12.31
CA ILE A 128 -1.82 -7.58 -12.87
C ILE A 128 -0.97 -6.75 -13.85
N PHE A 129 0.32 -6.88 -13.74
CA PHE A 129 1.29 -6.19 -14.59
C PHE A 129 2.45 -7.12 -14.97
N GLN A 130 2.97 -6.96 -16.18
CA GLN A 130 4.14 -7.70 -16.64
C GLN A 130 5.28 -6.73 -16.98
N TYR A 131 6.45 -7.00 -16.44
CA TYR A 131 7.64 -6.17 -16.67
C TYR A 131 8.92 -6.99 -16.78
N LYS A 132 9.69 -6.80 -17.86
CA LYS A 132 10.93 -7.55 -18.15
C LYS A 132 10.72 -9.07 -17.98
N GLY A 133 9.56 -9.58 -18.40
CA GLY A 133 9.19 -10.99 -18.31
C GLY A 133 8.65 -11.44 -16.94
N PHE A 134 8.71 -10.62 -15.88
CA PHE A 134 8.17 -10.94 -14.56
C PHE A 134 6.68 -10.61 -14.50
N LYS A 135 5.89 -11.53 -13.92
CA LYS A 135 4.45 -11.38 -13.67
C LYS A 135 4.24 -10.86 -12.24
N ILE A 136 3.65 -9.69 -12.12
CA ILE A 136 3.46 -8.99 -10.86
C ILE A 136 1.97 -8.74 -10.64
N ALA A 137 1.46 -9.00 -9.45
CA ALA A 137 0.09 -8.65 -9.07
C ALA A 137 0.08 -7.80 -7.80
N GLY A 138 -0.94 -6.95 -7.63
CA GLY A 138 -1.05 -6.16 -6.42
C GLY A 138 -2.44 -5.60 -6.17
N ASP A 139 -2.74 -5.38 -4.89
CA ASP A 139 -3.97 -4.83 -4.34
C ASP A 139 -3.72 -4.31 -2.92
N THR A 140 -4.60 -3.45 -2.40
CA THR A 140 -4.61 -3.13 -0.96
C THR A 140 -4.77 -4.38 -0.10
N PHE A 141 -5.54 -5.34 -0.58
CA PHE A 141 -5.78 -6.64 0.04
C PHE A 141 -6.46 -6.54 1.40
N TRP A 142 -7.61 -5.88 1.44
CA TRP A 142 -8.35 -5.55 2.66
C TRP A 142 -8.56 -6.75 3.60
N TYR A 143 -8.31 -6.51 4.89
CA TYR A 143 -8.51 -7.47 5.98
C TYR A 143 -9.96 -7.53 6.46
N LEU A 144 -10.27 -8.54 7.26
CA LEU A 144 -11.54 -8.66 8.00
C LEU A 144 -11.25 -8.96 9.47
N PRO A 145 -11.80 -8.19 10.44
CA PRO A 145 -11.74 -8.56 11.85
C PRO A 145 -12.39 -9.93 12.08
N LYS A 146 -11.63 -10.89 12.66
CA LYS A 146 -12.01 -12.32 12.64
C LYS A 146 -12.93 -12.78 13.76
N ASN A 147 -12.94 -12.06 14.89
CA ASN A 147 -13.69 -12.44 16.08
C ASN A 147 -14.26 -11.21 16.78
N ILE A 148 -15.02 -11.43 17.87
CA ILE A 148 -15.64 -10.36 18.66
C ILE A 148 -14.58 -9.36 19.15
N SER A 149 -13.44 -9.82 19.64
CA SER A 149 -12.35 -8.94 20.10
C SER A 149 -11.77 -8.11 18.98
N GLY A 150 -11.59 -8.70 17.78
CA GLY A 150 -11.14 -7.99 16.58
C GLY A 150 -12.11 -6.90 16.15
N TRP A 151 -13.42 -7.18 16.13
CA TRP A 151 -14.45 -6.18 15.85
C TRP A 151 -14.50 -5.07 16.91
N TYR A 152 -14.38 -5.43 18.19
CA TYR A 152 -14.31 -4.48 19.29
C TYR A 152 -13.11 -3.55 19.12
N PHE A 153 -11.94 -4.10 18.85
CA PHE A 153 -10.73 -3.32 18.57
C PHE A 153 -10.92 -2.41 17.35
N TYR A 154 -11.45 -2.94 16.24
CA TYR A 154 -11.73 -2.19 15.02
C TYR A 154 -12.58 -0.95 15.30
N TYR A 155 -13.70 -1.10 16.01
CA TYR A 155 -14.61 0.02 16.27
C TYR A 155 -14.08 1.04 17.27
N LEU A 156 -13.35 0.63 18.27
CA LEU A 156 -12.91 1.53 19.35
C LEU A 156 -11.55 2.18 19.06
N TYR A 157 -10.63 1.46 18.43
CA TYR A 157 -9.24 1.88 18.34
C TYR A 157 -8.75 2.10 16.91
N SER A 158 -9.35 1.45 15.90
CA SER A 158 -8.90 1.61 14.52
C SER A 158 -9.32 2.95 13.93
N ASN A 159 -8.38 3.62 13.27
CA ASN A 159 -8.67 4.79 12.44
C ASN A 159 -9.51 4.43 11.21
N ASP A 160 -9.39 3.23 10.67
CA ASP A 160 -10.16 2.76 9.52
C ASP A 160 -11.65 2.85 9.76
N SER A 161 -12.10 2.47 10.98
CA SER A 161 -13.51 2.55 11.36
C SER A 161 -14.07 3.98 11.41
N ARG A 162 -13.19 4.98 11.50
CA ARG A 162 -13.56 6.39 11.70
C ARG A 162 -13.29 7.26 10.49
N LEU A 163 -12.26 6.93 9.71
CA LEU A 163 -11.73 7.79 8.65
C LEU A 163 -12.05 7.28 7.24
N ILE A 164 -12.44 6.01 7.09
CA ILE A 164 -12.94 5.50 5.82
C ILE A 164 -14.46 5.72 5.81
N LEU A 165 -14.90 6.72 5.03
CA LEU A 165 -16.32 7.02 4.88
C LEU A 165 -16.94 6.24 3.73
N SER A 166 -18.15 5.74 3.94
CA SER A 166 -18.97 5.10 2.93
C SER A 166 -20.45 5.23 3.27
N ASP A 167 -21.31 5.13 2.27
CA ASP A 167 -22.78 5.12 2.44
C ASP A 167 -23.27 3.80 3.06
N LEU A 168 -22.45 2.74 3.01
CA LEU A 168 -22.71 1.49 3.71
C LEU A 168 -22.38 1.61 5.20
N SER A 169 -23.00 0.76 6.04
CA SER A 169 -22.53 0.62 7.42
C SER A 169 -21.03 0.27 7.41
N LYS A 170 -20.29 0.77 8.38
CA LYS A 170 -18.83 0.57 8.44
C LYS A 170 -18.46 -0.92 8.40
N LYS A 171 -19.30 -1.77 9.02
CA LYS A 171 -19.11 -3.23 9.00
C LYS A 171 -19.33 -3.83 7.62
N GLU A 172 -20.42 -3.45 6.95
CA GLU A 172 -20.74 -3.92 5.59
C GLU A 172 -19.66 -3.53 4.59
N LYS A 173 -19.13 -2.29 4.73
CA LYS A 173 -18.06 -1.81 3.85
C LYS A 173 -16.80 -2.66 3.97
N ILE A 174 -16.32 -2.91 5.19
CA ILE A 174 -15.08 -3.68 5.38
C ILE A 174 -15.26 -5.14 4.94
N ILE A 175 -16.45 -5.72 5.17
CA ILE A 175 -16.78 -7.07 4.69
C ILE A 175 -16.75 -7.12 3.16
N THR A 176 -17.34 -6.14 2.49
CA THR A 176 -17.35 -6.06 1.03
C THR A 176 -15.93 -5.92 0.48
N MET A 177 -15.15 -4.97 0.99
CA MET A 177 -13.77 -4.74 0.55
C MET A 177 -12.88 -5.98 0.75
N HIS A 178 -13.03 -6.67 1.89
CA HIS A 178 -12.33 -7.93 2.14
C HIS A 178 -12.78 -9.03 1.15
N SER A 179 -14.08 -9.22 0.98
CA SER A 179 -14.62 -10.25 0.07
C SER A 179 -14.15 -10.04 -1.38
N GLU A 180 -14.14 -8.79 -1.83
CA GLU A 180 -13.60 -8.43 -3.16
C GLU A 180 -12.10 -8.71 -3.27
N SER A 181 -11.30 -8.39 -2.23
CA SER A 181 -9.86 -8.69 -2.20
C SER A 181 -9.59 -10.18 -2.22
N MET A 182 -10.34 -10.97 -1.47
CA MET A 182 -10.20 -12.43 -1.46
C MET A 182 -10.61 -13.05 -2.80
N ASN A 183 -11.74 -12.60 -3.38
CA ASN A 183 -12.16 -13.05 -4.71
C ASN A 183 -11.12 -12.69 -5.79
N TRP A 184 -10.54 -11.49 -5.74
CA TRP A 184 -9.42 -11.12 -6.61
C TRP A 184 -8.25 -12.10 -6.46
N TYR A 185 -7.83 -12.37 -5.22
CA TYR A 185 -6.73 -13.27 -4.95
C TYR A 185 -6.98 -14.70 -5.46
N GLU A 186 -8.18 -15.24 -5.24
CA GLU A 186 -8.57 -16.58 -5.69
C GLU A 186 -8.52 -16.73 -7.20
N ASN A 187 -8.78 -15.67 -7.94
CA ASN A 187 -8.75 -15.64 -9.41
C ASN A 187 -7.38 -15.28 -10.01
N LEU A 188 -6.35 -15.00 -9.20
CA LEU A 188 -4.99 -14.77 -9.70
C LEU A 188 -4.40 -16.05 -10.30
N PRO A 189 -3.52 -15.93 -11.31
CA PRO A 189 -2.68 -17.02 -11.78
C PRO A 189 -1.82 -17.64 -10.66
N ASN A 190 -1.47 -18.91 -10.78
CA ASN A 190 -0.63 -19.60 -9.79
C ASN A 190 0.88 -19.49 -10.07
N ASP A 191 1.28 -18.77 -11.11
CA ASP A 191 2.64 -18.66 -11.61
C ASP A 191 3.16 -17.21 -11.57
N LEU A 192 2.76 -16.47 -10.55
CA LEU A 192 3.24 -15.11 -10.34
C LEU A 192 4.68 -15.12 -9.80
N ASP A 193 5.47 -14.14 -10.25
CA ASP A 193 6.80 -13.93 -9.68
C ASP A 193 6.72 -13.10 -8.40
N LEU A 194 5.86 -12.06 -8.37
CA LEU A 194 5.71 -11.16 -7.22
C LEU A 194 4.24 -10.83 -6.97
N ILE A 195 3.84 -10.84 -5.71
CA ILE A 195 2.61 -10.17 -5.22
C ILE A 195 3.02 -9.01 -4.32
N VAL A 196 2.35 -7.87 -4.51
CA VAL A 196 2.49 -6.68 -3.67
C VAL A 196 1.14 -6.39 -3.02
N THR A 197 1.09 -6.39 -1.71
CA THR A 197 -0.13 -6.00 -0.98
C THR A 197 0.22 -5.00 0.12
N HIS A 198 -0.76 -4.18 0.53
CA HIS A 198 -0.54 -3.41 1.74
C HIS A 198 -0.78 -4.27 2.97
N VAL A 199 -1.97 -4.89 3.07
CA VAL A 199 -2.30 -5.77 4.18
C VAL A 199 -1.53 -7.09 4.08
N PRO A 200 -0.95 -7.59 5.20
CA PRO A 200 -0.24 -8.86 5.23
C PRO A 200 -1.13 -10.05 4.85
N PRO A 201 -0.62 -11.02 4.07
CA PRO A 201 -1.37 -12.22 3.69
C PRO A 201 -1.39 -13.30 4.78
N ILE A 202 -0.66 -13.10 5.87
CA ILE A 202 -0.49 -14.04 6.96
C ILE A 202 -0.44 -13.31 8.31
N ASN A 203 -0.82 -14.03 9.36
CA ASN A 203 -0.67 -13.51 10.72
C ASN A 203 0.80 -13.48 11.13
N ASN A 204 1.23 -12.35 11.67
CA ASN A 204 2.49 -12.23 12.35
C ASN A 204 2.33 -12.62 13.83
N PRO A 205 2.90 -13.77 14.29
CA PRO A 205 2.73 -14.23 15.66
C PRO A 205 3.38 -13.31 16.70
N ARG A 206 4.25 -12.38 16.28
CA ARG A 206 4.87 -11.38 17.16
C ARG A 206 3.91 -10.22 17.49
N LYS A 207 2.81 -10.10 16.74
CA LYS A 207 1.76 -9.11 16.97
C LYS A 207 0.51 -9.80 17.49
N ASN A 208 0.01 -9.32 18.60
CA ASN A 208 -1.31 -9.67 19.12
C ASN A 208 -2.40 -8.91 18.31
N ASN A 209 -2.38 -9.05 16.99
CA ASN A 209 -3.15 -8.22 16.06
C ASN A 209 -4.20 -9.09 15.36
N SER A 210 -5.37 -9.21 15.99
CA SER A 210 -6.48 -10.02 15.46
C SER A 210 -7.22 -9.38 14.29
N CYS A 211 -6.83 -8.18 13.82
CA CYS A 211 -7.60 -7.40 12.85
C CYS A 211 -6.93 -7.19 11.50
N TYR A 212 -5.64 -6.92 11.46
CA TYR A 212 -4.98 -6.28 10.32
C TYR A 212 -4.19 -7.24 9.43
N TYR A 213 -4.71 -8.44 9.18
CA TYR A 213 -4.09 -9.41 8.28
C TYR A 213 -5.13 -10.33 7.64
N ASN A 214 -4.75 -10.94 6.53
CA ASN A 214 -5.48 -12.04 5.92
C ASN A 214 -4.83 -13.39 6.28
N GLU A 215 -5.56 -14.49 6.06
CA GLU A 215 -5.01 -15.86 6.14
C GLU A 215 -5.16 -16.50 4.78
N VAL A 216 -4.03 -16.62 4.09
CA VAL A 216 -3.95 -17.27 2.80
C VAL A 216 -3.29 -18.63 2.97
N GLU A 217 -3.97 -19.70 2.55
CA GLU A 217 -3.48 -21.07 2.68
C GLU A 217 -2.49 -21.45 1.57
N LYS A 218 -2.75 -21.00 0.34
CA LYS A 218 -1.92 -21.28 -0.83
C LYS A 218 -1.31 -20.01 -1.37
N PHE A 219 0.00 -19.97 -1.52
CA PHE A 219 0.70 -18.84 -2.09
C PHE A 219 0.89 -19.00 -3.59
N LYS A 220 0.58 -17.95 -4.35
CA LYS A 220 0.56 -17.95 -5.83
C LYS A 220 1.76 -17.27 -6.46
N ALA A 221 2.75 -16.86 -5.66
CA ALA A 221 3.94 -16.16 -6.12
C ALA A 221 5.20 -16.66 -5.42
N ASN A 222 6.35 -16.46 -6.08
CA ASN A 222 7.66 -16.75 -5.52
C ASN A 222 8.05 -15.73 -4.42
N TYR A 223 7.59 -14.46 -4.58
CA TYR A 223 7.88 -13.36 -3.68
C TYR A 223 6.61 -12.61 -3.30
N TRP A 224 6.58 -12.10 -2.05
CA TRP A 224 5.49 -11.27 -1.57
C TRP A 224 6.02 -10.09 -0.76
N ILE A 225 5.73 -8.86 -1.22
CA ILE A 225 6.05 -7.61 -0.52
C ILE A 225 4.77 -7.07 0.11
N TYR A 226 4.83 -6.68 1.40
CA TYR A 226 3.68 -6.14 2.11
C TYR A 226 4.07 -5.08 3.15
N GLY A 227 3.06 -4.38 3.73
CA GLY A 227 3.18 -3.33 4.73
C GLY A 227 2.23 -3.50 5.90
N ASN A 228 1.63 -2.40 6.35
CA ASN A 228 0.57 -2.26 7.36
C ASN A 228 0.95 -2.62 8.80
N ASP A 229 1.80 -3.59 9.00
CA ASP A 229 2.16 -4.13 10.32
C ASP A 229 3.23 -3.32 11.04
N HIS A 230 3.93 -2.43 10.33
CA HIS A 230 5.08 -1.68 10.81
C HIS A 230 6.21 -2.55 11.40
N PHE A 231 6.33 -3.81 10.92
CA PHE A 231 7.44 -4.72 11.24
C PHE A 231 8.26 -5.02 10.00
N GLU A 232 9.57 -4.87 10.15
CA GLU A 232 10.52 -5.34 9.15
C GLU A 232 10.59 -6.86 9.19
N GLU A 233 10.33 -7.53 8.04
CA GLU A 233 10.34 -8.97 7.93
C GLU A 233 11.03 -9.45 6.66
N ASP A 234 11.65 -10.64 6.76
CA ASP A 234 12.22 -11.37 5.64
C ASP A 234 12.29 -12.86 6.01
N PHE A 235 11.40 -13.67 5.45
CA PHE A 235 11.34 -15.10 5.75
C PHE A 235 10.73 -15.91 4.60
N MET A 236 10.98 -17.22 4.63
CA MET A 236 10.40 -18.18 3.68
C MET A 236 9.24 -18.95 4.34
N LYS A 237 8.14 -19.13 3.58
CA LYS A 237 7.03 -20.01 3.96
C LYS A 237 6.45 -20.67 2.72
N ASN A 238 6.35 -21.99 2.70
CA ASN A 238 5.75 -22.79 1.62
C ASN A 238 6.24 -22.39 0.21
N GLY A 239 7.55 -22.13 0.06
CA GLY A 239 8.17 -21.78 -1.22
C GLY A 239 8.10 -20.28 -1.59
N THR A 240 7.36 -19.47 -0.87
CA THR A 240 7.27 -18.02 -1.08
C THR A 240 8.15 -17.25 -0.09
N ARG A 241 8.93 -16.29 -0.58
CA ARG A 241 9.68 -15.34 0.26
C ARG A 241 8.83 -14.11 0.55
N PHE A 242 8.59 -13.87 1.83
CA PHE A 242 7.83 -12.73 2.35
C PHE A 242 8.78 -11.66 2.85
N VAL A 243 8.56 -10.42 2.43
CA VAL A 243 9.38 -9.29 2.86
C VAL A 243 8.51 -8.07 3.18
N SER A 244 8.87 -7.34 4.23
CA SER A 244 8.27 -6.08 4.61
C SER A 244 9.36 -5.08 5.04
N ASN A 245 9.21 -3.82 4.65
CA ASN A 245 10.14 -2.74 5.00
C ASN A 245 9.37 -1.45 5.30
N PRO A 246 8.61 -1.40 6.40
CA PRO A 246 7.85 -0.23 6.79
C PRO A 246 8.76 0.84 7.41
N TRP A 247 8.47 2.12 7.12
CA TRP A 247 9.10 3.22 7.85
C TRP A 247 8.37 3.48 9.17
N GLY A 248 7.03 3.42 9.16
CA GLY A 248 6.22 3.62 10.36
C GLY A 248 6.21 5.06 10.85
N TYR A 249 5.80 5.27 12.12
CA TYR A 249 5.55 6.61 12.66
C TYR A 249 6.78 7.30 13.25
N ASP A 250 7.81 6.56 13.65
CA ASP A 250 8.94 7.07 14.44
C ASP A 250 10.31 6.75 13.83
N SER A 251 10.38 6.45 12.55
CA SER A 251 11.64 6.09 11.93
C SER A 251 12.61 7.28 11.91
N LYS A 252 13.76 7.12 12.55
CA LYS A 252 14.88 8.05 12.43
C LYS A 252 15.87 7.64 11.35
N ASP A 253 15.83 6.39 10.94
CA ASP A 253 16.69 5.80 9.92
C ASP A 253 15.85 5.20 8.80
N PHE A 254 15.55 6.04 7.83
CA PHE A 254 14.79 5.62 6.65
C PHE A 254 15.62 4.62 5.84
N LYS A 255 15.08 3.43 5.64
CA LYS A 255 15.72 2.37 4.85
C LYS A 255 14.91 2.10 3.59
N ILE A 256 15.59 1.98 2.47
CA ILE A 256 15.07 1.32 1.29
C ILE A 256 15.82 0.00 1.19
N LYS A 257 15.09 -1.10 1.13
CA LYS A 257 15.67 -2.42 0.95
C LYS A 257 15.57 -2.84 -0.50
N THR A 258 16.45 -3.73 -0.90
CA THR A 258 16.50 -4.25 -2.26
C THR A 258 16.28 -5.75 -2.25
N LEU A 259 15.36 -6.21 -3.10
CA LEU A 259 15.05 -7.62 -3.36
C LEU A 259 15.47 -7.98 -4.79
N VAL A 260 16.04 -9.17 -4.96
CA VAL A 260 16.34 -9.74 -6.29
C VAL A 260 15.35 -10.85 -6.55
N LEU A 261 14.43 -10.62 -7.48
CA LEU A 261 13.54 -11.64 -8.02
C LEU A 261 14.32 -12.51 -8.99
N LYS A 262 14.19 -13.82 -8.88
CA LYS A 262 14.82 -14.81 -9.75
C LYS A 262 13.75 -15.68 -10.38
N LYS A 263 13.91 -15.98 -11.67
CA LYS A 263 13.13 -17.00 -12.36
C LYS A 263 13.79 -18.37 -12.28
#